data_9102ab555642ab335873740773b2b06a
#
_entry.id   9102ab555642ab335873740773b2b06a
#
_cell.length_a   1.000
_cell.length_b   1.000
_cell.length_c   1.000
_cell.angle_alpha   90.00
_cell.angle_beta   90.00
_cell.angle_gamma   90.00
#
_symmetry.space_group_name_H-M   'P 1'
#
loop_
_entity.id
_entity.type
_entity.pdbx_description
1 polymer ?
#
loop_
_entity_poly.entity_id
_entity_poly.type
_entity_poly.pdbx_seq_one_letter_code
_entity_poly.pdbx_strand_id
1 'polypeptide(L)'
;MPTDVFCCPRCGGALADADGGYRCGRCAGRYPIFGRIPCLVDDPALWRTMWLRRLDDYTSSIESRVQELQREAETPDLLPRTKQRLLRIASGFANQLEAVAALFEPLDTGSDEQVAAVIPSRPEPGSQAAAGWIRSRTRSAG
;
A
#
# COMPACT_ATOMS: atom_id res chain seq x y z
N MET A 1 -20.69 0.31 -14.97
CA MET A 1 -19.84 1.52 -15.09
C MET A 1 -19.10 1.40 -16.40
N PRO A 2 -18.90 2.46 -17.21
CA PRO A 2 -18.15 2.33 -18.45
C PRO A 2 -16.70 1.95 -18.12
N THR A 3 -16.28 0.78 -18.57
CA THR A 3 -14.94 0.20 -18.38
C THR A 3 -13.87 0.83 -19.28
N ASP A 4 -14.28 1.76 -20.15
CA ASP A 4 -13.41 2.39 -21.15
C ASP A 4 -12.46 3.45 -20.58
N VAL A 5 -12.46 3.66 -19.26
CA VAL A 5 -11.67 4.73 -18.60
C VAL A 5 -10.25 4.28 -18.24
N PHE A 6 -10.02 2.97 -18.06
CA PHE A 6 -8.73 2.45 -17.59
C PHE A 6 -7.98 1.69 -18.68
N CYS A 7 -6.72 2.07 -18.86
CA CYS A 7 -5.78 1.35 -19.71
C CYS A 7 -4.81 0.53 -18.87
N CYS A 8 -4.39 -0.59 -19.39
CA CYS A 8 -3.37 -1.44 -18.78
C CYS A 8 -2.03 -0.71 -18.67
N PRO A 9 -1.44 -0.52 -17.48
CA PRO A 9 -0.17 0.18 -17.32
C PRO A 9 1.01 -0.54 -18.00
N ARG A 10 0.88 -1.85 -18.25
CA ARG A 10 1.93 -2.67 -18.88
C ARG A 10 1.95 -2.58 -20.40
N CYS A 11 0.78 -2.50 -21.06
CA CYS A 11 0.72 -2.62 -22.52
C CYS A 11 -0.23 -1.63 -23.20
N GLY A 12 -0.90 -0.75 -22.45
CA GLY A 12 -1.88 0.19 -22.97
C GLY A 12 -3.19 -0.42 -23.46
N GLY A 13 -3.39 -1.74 -23.32
CA GLY A 13 -4.61 -2.43 -23.73
C GLY A 13 -5.80 -2.10 -22.84
N ALA A 14 -7.02 -2.30 -23.34
CA ALA A 14 -8.24 -2.10 -22.57
C ALA A 14 -8.30 -3.07 -21.37
N LEU A 15 -8.82 -2.58 -20.26
CA LEU A 15 -9.10 -3.36 -19.07
C LEU A 15 -10.59 -3.71 -19.03
N ALA A 16 -10.90 -4.96 -18.74
CA ALA A 16 -12.25 -5.47 -18.52
C ALA A 16 -12.44 -5.81 -17.04
N ASP A 17 -13.66 -5.67 -16.55
CA ASP A 17 -14.03 -6.11 -15.20
C ASP A 17 -13.78 -7.62 -15.07
N ALA A 18 -13.21 -8.02 -13.94
CA ALA A 18 -12.97 -9.41 -13.55
C ALA A 18 -13.22 -9.57 -12.05
N ASP A 19 -13.37 -10.80 -11.59
CA ASP A 19 -13.64 -11.08 -10.19
C ASP A 19 -12.56 -10.44 -9.29
N GLY A 20 -12.99 -9.50 -8.45
CA GLY A 20 -12.14 -8.76 -7.52
C GLY A 20 -11.25 -7.68 -8.14
N GLY A 21 -11.41 -7.33 -9.43
CA GLY A 21 -10.58 -6.30 -10.05
C GLY A 21 -10.76 -6.15 -11.55
N TYR A 22 -9.64 -5.85 -12.24
CA TYR A 22 -9.57 -5.69 -13.68
C TYR A 22 -8.61 -6.68 -14.32
N ARG A 23 -8.89 -7.08 -15.56
CA ARG A 23 -8.03 -7.91 -16.39
C ARG A 23 -7.78 -7.26 -17.74
N CYS A 24 -6.52 -7.29 -18.18
CA CYS A 24 -6.15 -6.83 -19.51
C CYS A 24 -6.42 -7.92 -20.56
N GLY A 25 -7.21 -7.59 -21.58
CA GLY A 25 -7.48 -8.51 -22.69
C GLY A 25 -6.25 -8.79 -23.58
N ARG A 26 -5.23 -7.89 -23.55
CA ARG A 26 -4.06 -8.00 -24.42
C ARG A 26 -2.89 -8.75 -23.77
N CYS A 27 -2.55 -8.48 -22.52
CA CYS A 27 -1.39 -9.07 -21.83
C CYS A 27 -1.78 -9.99 -20.68
N ALA A 28 -3.07 -10.22 -20.47
CA ALA A 28 -3.64 -10.99 -19.37
C ALA A 28 -3.25 -10.51 -17.95
N GLY A 29 -2.65 -9.30 -17.82
CA GLY A 29 -2.34 -8.69 -16.54
C GLY A 29 -3.61 -8.52 -15.70
N ARG A 30 -3.51 -8.77 -14.40
CA ARG A 30 -4.61 -8.64 -13.44
C ARG A 30 -4.29 -7.52 -12.45
N TYR A 31 -5.31 -6.74 -12.10
CA TYR A 31 -5.20 -5.54 -11.28
C TYR A 31 -6.30 -5.58 -10.21
N PRO A 32 -5.96 -5.84 -8.94
CA PRO A 32 -6.94 -5.94 -7.87
C PRO A 32 -7.55 -4.58 -7.53
N ILE A 33 -8.70 -4.62 -6.86
CA ILE A 33 -9.33 -3.47 -6.24
C ILE A 33 -9.17 -3.62 -4.73
N PHE A 34 -8.51 -2.66 -4.08
CA PHE A 34 -8.41 -2.58 -2.63
C PHE A 34 -9.48 -1.61 -2.11
N GLY A 35 -10.43 -2.12 -1.35
CA GLY A 35 -11.61 -1.36 -0.96
C GLY A 35 -12.41 -0.95 -2.20
N ARG A 36 -12.25 0.30 -2.66
CA ARG A 36 -12.94 0.83 -3.86
C ARG A 36 -11.95 1.42 -4.88
N ILE A 37 -10.65 1.21 -4.66
CA ILE A 37 -9.58 1.82 -5.43
C ILE A 37 -8.90 0.76 -6.30
N PRO A 38 -8.92 0.90 -7.64
CA PRO A 38 -8.20 0.01 -8.55
C PRO A 38 -6.68 0.17 -8.37
N CYS A 39 -5.96 -0.94 -8.18
CA CYS A 39 -4.51 -0.95 -8.07
C CYS A 39 -3.88 -1.20 -9.45
N LEU A 40 -3.75 -0.15 -10.25
CA LEU A 40 -3.22 -0.23 -11.62
C LEU A 40 -1.70 -0.03 -11.64
N VAL A 41 -0.97 -0.98 -11.05
CA VAL A 41 0.50 -1.00 -11.01
C VAL A 41 1.03 -2.31 -11.57
N ASP A 42 2.29 -2.35 -11.99
CA ASP A 42 2.88 -3.53 -12.63
C ASP A 42 2.94 -4.76 -11.72
N ASP A 43 3.22 -4.54 -10.45
CA ASP A 43 3.27 -5.59 -9.42
C ASP A 43 2.46 -5.13 -8.19
N PRO A 44 1.14 -5.42 -8.16
CA PRO A 44 0.27 -5.01 -7.06
C PRO A 44 0.65 -5.63 -5.71
N ALA A 45 1.20 -6.86 -5.69
CA ALA A 45 1.61 -7.52 -4.45
C ALA A 45 2.82 -6.85 -3.82
N LEU A 46 3.85 -6.61 -4.64
CA LEU A 46 5.04 -5.88 -4.19
C LEU A 46 4.66 -4.47 -3.73
N TRP A 47 3.80 -3.78 -4.47
CA TRP A 47 3.32 -2.45 -4.13
C TRP A 47 2.61 -2.44 -2.77
N ARG A 48 1.66 -3.37 -2.55
CA ARG A 48 0.95 -3.53 -1.27
C ARG A 48 1.93 -3.78 -0.13
N THR A 49 2.84 -4.74 -0.28
CA THR A 49 3.85 -5.07 0.74
C THR A 49 4.73 -3.87 1.11
N MET A 50 5.17 -3.11 0.10
CA MET A 50 5.97 -1.90 0.32
C MET A 50 5.20 -0.84 1.11
N TRP A 51 3.92 -0.64 0.80
CA TRP A 51 3.11 0.37 1.47
C TRP A 51 2.73 -0.04 2.89
N LEU A 52 2.39 -1.32 3.12
CA LEU A 52 2.12 -1.82 4.47
C LEU A 52 3.36 -1.70 5.36
N ARG A 53 4.56 -2.01 4.84
CA ARG A 53 5.80 -1.82 5.58
C ARG A 53 6.06 -0.34 5.90
N ARG A 54 5.87 0.56 4.95
CA ARG A 54 6.02 2.01 5.19
C ARG A 54 5.02 2.53 6.21
N LEU A 55 3.81 1.99 6.19
CA LEU A 55 2.79 2.31 7.18
C LEU A 55 3.22 1.86 8.58
N ASP A 56 3.72 0.63 8.71
CA ASP A 56 4.23 0.08 9.96
C ASP A 56 5.39 0.92 10.52
N ASP A 57 6.38 1.24 9.68
CA ASP A 57 7.49 2.13 10.06
C ASP A 57 6.98 3.51 10.51
N TYR A 58 6.01 4.08 9.82
CA TYR A 58 5.42 5.38 10.14
C TYR A 58 4.64 5.35 11.45
N THR A 59 3.74 4.38 11.64
CA THR A 59 2.93 4.24 12.86
C THR A 59 3.82 4.00 14.08
N SER A 60 4.81 3.12 13.99
CA SER A 60 5.79 2.88 15.05
C SER A 60 6.58 4.14 15.44
N SER A 61 6.95 4.97 14.45
CA SER A 61 7.61 6.25 14.69
C SER A 61 6.71 7.23 15.45
N ILE A 62 5.44 7.33 15.07
CA ILE A 62 4.47 8.20 15.76
C ILE A 62 4.17 7.70 17.18
N GLU A 63 3.98 6.39 17.37
CA GLU A 63 3.77 5.79 18.69
C GLU A 63 4.96 6.08 19.63
N SER A 64 6.18 5.91 19.13
CA SER A 64 7.39 6.24 19.89
C SER A 64 7.41 7.71 20.30
N ARG A 65 7.00 8.60 19.40
CA ARG A 65 6.92 10.04 19.69
C ARG A 65 5.84 10.38 20.71
N VAL A 66 4.68 9.73 20.66
CA VAL A 66 3.62 9.87 21.67
C VAL A 66 4.15 9.47 23.06
N GLN A 67 4.81 8.30 23.15
CA GLN A 67 5.38 7.81 24.41
C GLN A 67 6.46 8.75 24.96
N GLU A 68 7.31 9.30 24.09
CA GLU A 68 8.33 10.27 24.47
C GLU A 68 7.72 11.54 25.06
N LEU A 69 6.72 12.13 24.40
CA LEU A 69 6.02 13.32 24.86
C LEU A 69 5.29 13.08 26.19
N GLN A 70 4.70 11.90 26.37
CA GLN A 70 4.04 11.52 27.63
C GLN A 70 5.06 11.42 28.76
N ARG A 71 6.20 10.74 28.54
CA ARG A 71 7.29 10.65 29.54
C ARG A 71 7.89 12.00 29.88
N GLU A 72 8.06 12.86 28.87
CA GLU A 72 8.53 14.24 29.10
C GLU A 72 7.54 15.03 29.96
N ALA A 73 6.23 14.87 29.73
CA ALA A 73 5.18 15.50 30.52
C ALA A 73 5.11 15.02 31.99
N GLU A 74 5.70 13.87 32.33
CA GLU A 74 5.78 13.34 33.69
C GLU A 74 6.95 13.91 34.49
N THR A 75 7.85 14.67 33.86
CA THR A 75 9.01 15.30 34.52
C THR A 75 8.54 16.19 35.67
N PRO A 76 9.07 16.02 36.90
CA PRO A 76 8.54 16.68 38.11
C PRO A 76 8.56 18.22 38.08
N ASP A 77 9.64 18.78 37.51
CA ASP A 77 9.88 20.24 37.52
C ASP A 77 9.27 21.00 36.34
N LEU A 78 8.43 20.34 35.55
CA LEU A 78 7.79 20.97 34.40
C LEU A 78 6.64 21.91 34.83
N LEU A 79 6.64 23.10 34.25
CA LEU A 79 5.55 24.05 34.45
C LEU A 79 4.20 23.41 33.97
N PRO A 80 3.10 23.62 34.71
CA PRO A 80 1.79 23.03 34.38
C PRO A 80 1.34 23.33 32.95
N ARG A 81 1.60 24.50 32.41
CA ARG A 81 1.27 24.89 31.03
C ARG A 81 2.08 24.10 30.02
N THR A 82 3.36 23.84 30.28
CA THR A 82 4.23 23.04 29.40
C THR A 82 3.77 21.59 29.39
N LYS A 83 3.47 21.03 30.57
CA LYS A 83 2.91 19.68 30.69
C LYS A 83 1.62 19.52 29.86
N GLN A 84 0.69 20.45 30.03
CA GLN A 84 -0.58 20.44 29.29
C GLN A 84 -0.36 20.54 27.76
N ARG A 85 0.62 21.34 27.32
CA ARG A 85 0.97 21.48 25.90
C ARG A 85 1.53 20.18 25.33
N LEU A 86 2.44 19.51 26.04
CA LEU A 86 3.01 18.21 25.62
C LEU A 86 1.92 17.15 25.47
N LEU A 87 1.03 17.03 26.47
CA LEU A 87 -0.08 16.07 26.43
C LEU A 87 -1.06 16.37 25.27
N ARG A 88 -1.31 17.65 24.96
CA ARG A 88 -2.13 18.02 23.80
C ARG A 88 -1.49 17.63 22.48
N ILE A 89 -0.17 17.80 22.36
CA ILE A 89 0.57 17.39 21.16
C ILE A 89 0.53 15.85 21.03
N ALA A 90 0.77 15.12 22.12
CA ALA A 90 0.69 13.66 22.15
C ALA A 90 -0.70 13.15 21.72
N SER A 91 -1.77 13.77 22.22
CA SER A 91 -3.15 13.45 21.80
C SER A 91 -3.38 13.74 20.30
N GLY A 92 -2.82 14.82 19.77
CA GLY A 92 -2.89 15.11 18.33
C GLY A 92 -2.24 14.03 17.48
N PHE A 93 -1.08 13.52 17.88
CA PHE A 93 -0.42 12.40 17.21
C PHE A 93 -1.21 11.09 17.33
N ALA A 94 -1.79 10.79 18.49
CA ALA A 94 -2.64 9.61 18.67
C ALA A 94 -3.86 9.65 17.75
N ASN A 95 -4.55 10.78 17.64
CA ASN A 95 -5.67 10.95 16.70
C ASN A 95 -5.23 10.79 15.23
N GLN A 96 -4.00 11.20 14.89
CA GLN A 96 -3.44 11.02 13.56
C GLN A 96 -3.22 9.54 13.24
N LEU A 97 -2.78 8.72 14.22
CA LEU A 97 -2.65 7.27 14.05
C LEU A 97 -3.98 6.62 13.71
N GLU A 98 -5.06 6.96 14.41
CA GLU A 98 -6.39 6.43 14.13
C GLU A 98 -6.86 6.79 12.71
N ALA A 99 -6.66 8.04 12.30
CA ALA A 99 -7.03 8.49 10.95
C ALA A 99 -6.22 7.77 9.86
N VAL A 100 -4.93 7.55 10.08
CA VAL A 100 -4.06 6.82 9.16
C VAL A 100 -4.45 5.34 9.10
N ALA A 101 -4.70 4.69 10.22
CA ALA A 101 -5.16 3.30 10.27
C ALA A 101 -6.46 3.12 9.47
N ALA A 102 -7.45 3.99 9.67
CA ALA A 102 -8.71 3.97 8.92
C ALA A 102 -8.52 4.18 7.41
N LEU A 103 -7.57 5.04 7.00
CA LEU A 103 -7.26 5.28 5.59
C LEU A 103 -6.66 4.03 4.92
N PHE A 104 -5.86 3.25 5.63
CA PHE A 104 -5.16 2.09 5.10
C PHE A 104 -5.87 0.75 5.35
N GLU A 105 -6.95 0.74 6.12
CA GLU A 105 -7.77 -0.45 6.37
C GLU A 105 -8.10 -1.25 5.08
N PRO A 106 -8.46 -0.61 3.93
CA PRO A 106 -8.73 -1.34 2.70
C PRO A 106 -7.53 -2.10 2.13
N LEU A 107 -6.29 -1.70 2.44
CA LEU A 107 -5.08 -2.42 2.04
C LEU A 107 -4.79 -3.62 2.93
N ASP A 108 -5.18 -3.54 4.21
CA ASP A 108 -4.95 -4.60 5.20
C ASP A 108 -5.99 -5.71 5.10
N THR A 109 -7.26 -5.35 4.93
CA THR A 109 -8.38 -6.31 4.81
C THR A 109 -8.43 -7.04 3.48
N GLY A 110 -7.70 -6.59 2.45
CA GLY A 110 -7.50 -7.35 1.21
C GLY A 110 -6.80 -8.66 1.54
N SER A 111 -7.56 -9.77 1.67
CA SER A 111 -7.01 -11.08 2.01
C SER A 111 -5.87 -11.42 1.05
N ASP A 112 -4.77 -11.98 1.58
CA ASP A 112 -3.64 -12.47 0.78
C ASP A 112 -4.13 -13.48 -0.28
N GLU A 113 -5.25 -14.13 -0.03
CA GLU A 113 -5.94 -15.04 -0.92
C GLU A 113 -6.54 -14.35 -2.14
N GLN A 114 -7.13 -13.15 -2.00
CA GLN A 114 -7.61 -12.34 -3.14
C GLN A 114 -6.44 -11.79 -3.97
N VAL A 115 -5.34 -11.41 -3.31
CA VAL A 115 -4.13 -10.94 -4.00
C VAL A 115 -3.41 -12.10 -4.69
N ALA A 116 -3.28 -13.26 -4.03
CA ALA A 116 -2.67 -14.47 -4.60
C ALA A 116 -3.49 -15.06 -5.76
N ALA A 117 -4.82 -15.03 -5.70
CA ALA A 117 -5.69 -15.47 -6.79
C ALA A 117 -5.59 -14.58 -8.04
N VAL A 118 -5.22 -13.30 -7.86
CA VAL A 118 -5.11 -12.31 -8.94
C VAL A 118 -3.69 -12.26 -9.54
N ILE A 119 -2.66 -12.64 -8.79
CA ILE A 119 -1.26 -12.58 -9.22
C ILE A 119 -0.77 -14.00 -9.50
N PRO A 120 -0.47 -14.35 -10.77
CA PRO A 120 0.20 -15.60 -11.04
C PRO A 120 1.55 -15.61 -10.31
N SER A 121 1.84 -16.71 -9.63
CA SER A 121 3.09 -16.94 -8.93
C SER A 121 4.26 -16.49 -9.81
N ARG A 122 5.17 -15.70 -9.26
CA ARG A 122 6.38 -15.26 -9.97
C ARG A 122 7.06 -16.50 -10.55
N PRO A 123 7.40 -16.54 -11.85
CA PRO A 123 8.09 -17.68 -12.42
C PRO A 123 9.41 -17.88 -11.66
N GLU A 124 9.67 -19.11 -11.25
CA GLU A 124 10.91 -19.51 -10.58
C GLU A 124 12.12 -18.99 -11.36
N PRO A 125 13.15 -18.45 -10.69
CA PRO A 125 14.38 -18.00 -11.34
C PRO A 125 15.01 -19.21 -12.05
N GLY A 126 15.11 -19.13 -13.37
CA GLY A 126 15.60 -20.22 -14.25
C GLY A 126 14.55 -20.84 -15.15
N SER A 127 13.26 -20.52 -15.01
CA SER A 127 12.23 -20.98 -15.96
C SER A 127 12.30 -20.19 -17.29
N GLN A 128 11.90 -20.82 -18.40
CA GLN A 128 11.83 -20.12 -19.70
C GLN A 128 10.92 -18.88 -19.67
N ALA A 129 9.96 -18.83 -18.78
CA ALA A 129 9.10 -17.66 -18.52
C ALA A 129 9.89 -16.46 -17.92
N ALA A 130 10.94 -16.72 -17.10
CA ALA A 130 11.80 -15.67 -16.55
C ALA A 130 12.64 -14.99 -17.65
N ALA A 131 13.07 -15.73 -18.67
CA ALA A 131 13.85 -15.20 -19.81
C ALA A 131 12.99 -14.26 -20.70
N GLY A 132 11.67 -14.48 -20.78
CA GLY A 132 10.73 -13.60 -21.47
C GLY A 132 10.53 -12.27 -20.72
N TRP A 133 10.55 -12.32 -19.41
CA TRP A 133 10.35 -11.18 -18.53
C TRP A 133 11.53 -10.18 -18.57
N ILE A 134 12.76 -10.68 -18.64
CA ILE A 134 13.98 -9.86 -18.75
C ILE A 134 14.03 -9.15 -20.11
N ARG A 135 13.62 -9.81 -21.19
CA ARG A 135 13.61 -9.23 -22.54
C ARG A 135 12.59 -8.11 -22.75
N SER A 136 11.48 -8.09 -22.00
CA SER A 136 10.50 -7.01 -22.12
C SER A 136 10.95 -5.70 -21.43
N ARG A 137 11.79 -5.79 -20.39
CA ARG A 137 12.31 -4.60 -19.67
C ARG A 137 13.40 -3.85 -20.45
N THR A 138 14.20 -4.54 -21.26
CA THR A 138 15.28 -3.89 -22.02
C THR A 138 14.79 -3.13 -23.26
N ARG A 139 13.54 -3.33 -23.67
CA ARG A 139 12.96 -2.65 -24.84
C ARG A 139 12.27 -1.32 -24.53
N SER A 140 12.06 -0.98 -23.24
CA SER A 140 11.46 0.30 -22.80
C SER A 140 12.48 1.39 -22.44
N ALA A 141 13.78 1.13 -22.60
CA ALA A 141 14.87 2.07 -22.27
C ALA A 141 15.64 2.56 -23.52
N GLY A 142 14.97 2.61 -24.67
CA GLY A 142 15.49 3.19 -25.92
C GLY A 142 14.58 4.30 -26.42
#